data_8d2165d91b47155507a3d55028519f60
#
_entry.id   8d2165d91b47155507a3d55028519f60
#
_cell.length_a   1.000
_cell.length_b   1.000
_cell.length_c   1.000
_cell.angle_alpha   90.00
_cell.angle_beta   90.00
_cell.angle_gamma   90.00
#
_symmetry.space_group_name_H-M   'P 1'
#
loop_
_entity.id
_entity.type
_entity.pdbx_description
1 polymer ?
#
loop_
_entity_poly.entity_id
_entity_poly.type
_entity_poly.pdbx_seq_one_letter_code
_entity_poly.pdbx_strand_id
1 'polypeptide(L)'
;MRAAFDFDGRHALVTGAARGIGLAIARELHAGGARVALADLDGDAAAAAAATLGVHALGLTLDVRRVDHFEAARDRLVAAWGRIDIVVNNAGWAPLTPVAAITAAEFDDVVAVNMRSVFSSCQVFGPVLQAQGHGRMVNVTSLAGQNGGTVAAPHYAAAKAGAIMLTKYFAQLLAPHGVTVNAIAPGPTATAKGRLSPEQVSAIEARVPIGRFAEAEEMAAAVALLASDRGGFFVGATLDLNGGLYVR
;
A
#
# COMPACT_ATOMS: atom_id res chain seq x y z
N MET A 1 2.09 23.68 -8.37
CA MET A 1 2.48 23.57 -6.93
C MET A 1 3.73 22.70 -6.87
N ARG A 2 4.77 23.09 -6.11
CA ARG A 2 5.91 22.19 -5.87
C ARG A 2 5.41 21.02 -5.02
N ALA A 3 5.79 19.78 -5.37
CA ALA A 3 5.51 18.61 -4.53
C ALA A 3 6.04 18.84 -3.09
N ALA A 4 5.32 18.35 -2.09
CA ALA A 4 5.70 18.52 -0.69
C ALA A 4 7.00 17.74 -0.35
N PHE A 5 7.29 16.69 -1.12
CA PHE A 5 8.46 15.82 -0.97
C PHE A 5 9.22 15.71 -2.28
N ASP A 6 10.54 15.62 -2.17
CA ASP A 6 11.47 15.46 -3.29
C ASP A 6 11.81 13.97 -3.45
N PHE A 7 11.54 13.43 -4.64
CA PHE A 7 11.85 12.05 -5.04
C PHE A 7 12.68 12.01 -6.33
N ASP A 8 13.32 13.10 -6.70
CA ASP A 8 14.14 13.15 -7.91
C ASP A 8 15.21 12.05 -7.88
N GLY A 9 15.37 11.34 -8.99
CA GLY A 9 16.25 10.19 -9.09
C GLY A 9 15.83 8.93 -8.31
N ARG A 10 14.66 8.90 -7.66
CA ARG A 10 14.12 7.72 -6.99
C ARG A 10 13.25 6.88 -7.92
N HIS A 11 13.22 5.57 -7.66
CA HIS A 11 12.48 4.58 -8.43
C HIS A 11 11.52 3.82 -7.52
N ALA A 12 10.23 3.89 -7.82
CA ALA A 12 9.18 3.36 -6.97
C ALA A 12 8.37 2.26 -7.67
N LEU A 13 7.99 1.25 -6.91
CA LEU A 13 6.97 0.27 -7.28
C LEU A 13 5.76 0.46 -6.37
N VAL A 14 4.56 0.58 -6.96
CA VAL A 14 3.29 0.63 -6.21
C VAL A 14 2.39 -0.49 -6.70
N THR A 15 1.94 -1.38 -5.80
CA THR A 15 1.01 -2.46 -6.13
C THR A 15 -0.45 -2.03 -5.97
N GLY A 16 -1.38 -2.59 -6.77
CA GLY A 16 -2.78 -2.17 -6.81
C GLY A 16 -2.92 -0.72 -7.24
N ALA A 17 -2.13 -0.28 -8.22
CA ALA A 17 -1.96 1.13 -8.56
C ALA A 17 -2.77 1.61 -9.77
N ALA A 18 -3.59 0.76 -10.39
CA ALA A 18 -4.44 1.17 -11.51
C ALA A 18 -5.53 2.18 -11.10
N ARG A 19 -5.90 2.25 -9.81
CA ARG A 19 -6.97 3.11 -9.29
C ARG A 19 -6.84 3.40 -7.78
N GLY A 20 -7.72 4.27 -7.27
CA GLY A 20 -7.91 4.50 -5.84
C GLY A 20 -6.66 4.99 -5.12
N ILE A 21 -6.42 4.47 -3.92
CA ILE A 21 -5.29 4.87 -3.07
C ILE A 21 -3.95 4.62 -3.77
N GLY A 22 -3.80 3.46 -4.43
CA GLY A 22 -2.56 3.13 -5.13
C GLY A 22 -2.22 4.10 -6.26
N LEU A 23 -3.22 4.52 -7.04
CA LEU A 23 -3.04 5.53 -8.09
C LEU A 23 -2.70 6.90 -7.52
N ALA A 24 -3.35 7.31 -6.42
CA ALA A 24 -3.04 8.57 -5.74
C ALA A 24 -1.59 8.56 -5.20
N ILE A 25 -1.15 7.45 -4.61
CA ILE A 25 0.24 7.27 -4.17
C ILE A 25 1.21 7.38 -5.36
N ALA A 26 0.92 6.68 -6.46
CA ALA A 26 1.76 6.72 -7.65
C ALA A 26 1.88 8.15 -8.21
N ARG A 27 0.77 8.90 -8.25
CA ARG A 27 0.75 10.32 -8.65
C ARG A 27 1.57 11.22 -7.74
N GLU A 28 1.46 11.04 -6.43
CA GLU A 28 2.20 11.85 -5.45
C GLU A 28 3.72 11.62 -5.56
N LEU A 29 4.15 10.36 -5.64
CA LEU A 29 5.57 10.02 -5.83
C LEU A 29 6.10 10.54 -7.17
N HIS A 30 5.32 10.37 -8.25
CA HIS A 30 5.68 10.88 -9.58
C HIS A 30 5.77 12.41 -9.62
N ALA A 31 4.82 13.12 -9.00
CA ALA A 31 4.83 14.58 -8.90
C ALA A 31 6.05 15.09 -8.15
N GLY A 32 6.59 14.29 -7.21
CA GLY A 32 7.84 14.55 -6.51
C GLY A 32 9.11 14.23 -7.31
N GLY A 33 9.00 13.72 -8.55
CA GLY A 33 10.14 13.44 -9.43
C GLY A 33 10.53 11.96 -9.52
N ALA A 34 9.84 11.04 -8.81
CA ALA A 34 10.15 9.62 -8.92
C ALA A 34 9.78 9.05 -10.30
N ARG A 35 10.56 8.05 -10.75
CA ARG A 35 10.06 7.08 -11.73
C ARG A 35 9.17 6.07 -11.02
N VAL A 36 7.98 5.81 -11.54
CA VAL A 36 6.99 4.96 -10.83
C VAL A 36 6.50 3.81 -11.70
N ALA A 37 6.62 2.60 -11.19
CA ALA A 37 5.95 1.42 -11.73
C ALA A 37 4.61 1.24 -11.04
N LEU A 38 3.53 1.33 -11.82
CA LEU A 38 2.18 1.05 -11.41
C LEU A 38 1.90 -0.43 -11.69
N ALA A 39 1.83 -1.25 -10.66
CA ALA A 39 1.56 -2.67 -10.80
C ALA A 39 0.13 -2.99 -10.37
N ASP A 40 -0.58 -3.77 -11.17
CA ASP A 40 -1.94 -4.22 -10.87
C ASP A 40 -2.18 -5.62 -11.45
N LEU A 41 -3.19 -6.33 -10.93
CA LEU A 41 -3.67 -7.57 -11.53
C LEU A 41 -4.22 -7.32 -12.95
N ASP A 42 -4.89 -6.16 -13.12
CA ASP A 42 -5.32 -5.63 -14.41
C ASP A 42 -4.18 -4.81 -15.04
N GLY A 43 -3.36 -5.50 -15.85
CA GLY A 43 -2.20 -4.90 -16.50
C GLY A 43 -2.56 -3.79 -17.49
N ASP A 44 -3.70 -3.92 -18.19
CA ASP A 44 -4.15 -2.90 -19.16
C ASP A 44 -4.58 -1.63 -18.42
N ALA A 45 -5.30 -1.75 -17.31
CA ALA A 45 -5.65 -0.62 -16.47
C ALA A 45 -4.40 0.04 -15.85
N ALA A 46 -3.40 -0.75 -15.45
CA ALA A 46 -2.13 -0.23 -14.95
C ALA A 46 -1.36 0.54 -16.04
N ALA A 47 -1.32 0.02 -17.26
CA ALA A 47 -0.69 0.67 -18.39
C ALA A 47 -1.41 1.99 -18.76
N ALA A 48 -2.74 1.99 -18.80
CA ALA A 48 -3.55 3.18 -19.03
C ALA A 48 -3.32 4.25 -17.94
N ALA A 49 -3.28 3.85 -16.68
CA ALA A 49 -2.99 4.76 -15.58
C ALA A 49 -1.57 5.34 -15.67
N ALA A 50 -0.57 4.52 -15.99
CA ALA A 50 0.81 4.97 -16.18
C ALA A 50 0.94 5.97 -17.34
N ALA A 51 0.23 5.75 -18.45
CA ALA A 51 0.21 6.66 -19.58
C ALA A 51 -0.27 8.07 -19.20
N THR A 52 -1.16 8.21 -18.21
CA THR A 52 -1.61 9.52 -17.71
C THR A 52 -0.51 10.28 -16.95
N LEU A 53 0.51 9.60 -16.47
CA LEU A 53 1.64 10.20 -15.74
C LEU A 53 2.81 10.56 -16.68
N GLY A 54 2.91 9.95 -17.85
CA GLY A 54 3.92 10.27 -18.86
C GLY A 54 5.17 9.37 -18.81
N VAL A 55 6.28 9.89 -19.33
CA VAL A 55 7.49 9.12 -19.67
C VAL A 55 8.21 8.46 -18.47
N HIS A 56 7.97 8.92 -17.27
CA HIS A 56 8.58 8.38 -16.04
C HIS A 56 7.67 7.40 -15.30
N ALA A 57 6.61 6.91 -15.95
CA ALA A 57 5.71 5.93 -15.40
C ALA A 57 5.65 4.67 -16.28
N LEU A 58 5.51 3.50 -15.64
CA LEU A 58 5.48 2.19 -16.29
C LEU A 58 4.34 1.35 -15.71
N GLY A 59 3.47 0.81 -16.56
CA GLY A 59 2.46 -0.17 -16.17
C GLY A 59 3.02 -1.60 -16.12
N LEU A 60 2.65 -2.36 -15.11
CA LEU A 60 3.03 -3.77 -14.92
C LEU A 60 1.81 -4.63 -14.57
N THR A 61 1.71 -5.80 -15.18
CA THR A 61 0.80 -6.85 -14.70
C THR A 61 1.46 -7.57 -13.52
N LEU A 62 0.80 -7.59 -12.36
CA LEU A 62 1.33 -8.26 -11.17
C LEU A 62 0.19 -8.81 -10.31
N ASP A 63 0.09 -10.13 -10.20
CA ASP A 63 -0.73 -10.81 -9.20
C ASP A 63 0.07 -10.93 -7.91
N VAL A 64 -0.31 -10.19 -6.87
CA VAL A 64 0.39 -10.16 -5.58
C VAL A 64 0.32 -11.48 -4.80
N ARG A 65 -0.52 -12.41 -5.21
CA ARG A 65 -0.59 -13.76 -4.63
C ARG A 65 0.59 -14.65 -5.08
N ARG A 66 1.29 -14.25 -6.15
CA ARG A 66 2.35 -14.99 -6.82
C ARG A 66 3.72 -14.37 -6.56
N VAL A 67 4.60 -15.15 -5.95
CA VAL A 67 5.98 -14.70 -5.64
C VAL A 67 6.80 -14.49 -6.90
N ASP A 68 6.63 -15.37 -7.89
CA ASP A 68 7.31 -15.27 -9.17
C ASP A 68 6.95 -13.99 -9.97
N HIS A 69 5.76 -13.42 -9.76
CA HIS A 69 5.40 -12.12 -10.34
C HIS A 69 6.15 -10.96 -9.68
N PHE A 70 6.43 -11.05 -8.36
CA PHE A 70 7.29 -10.07 -7.69
C PHE A 70 8.74 -10.18 -8.15
N GLU A 71 9.25 -11.41 -8.33
CA GLU A 71 10.60 -11.66 -8.86
C GLU A 71 10.75 -11.10 -10.28
N ALA A 72 9.81 -11.39 -11.16
CA ALA A 72 9.79 -10.86 -12.53
C ALA A 72 9.70 -9.32 -12.55
N ALA A 73 8.89 -8.72 -11.68
CA ALA A 73 8.81 -7.26 -11.55
C ALA A 73 10.14 -6.67 -11.07
N ARG A 74 10.77 -7.26 -10.04
CA ARG A 74 12.10 -6.86 -9.57
C ARG A 74 13.11 -6.88 -10.70
N ASP A 75 13.22 -7.99 -11.41
CA ASP A 75 14.22 -8.18 -12.47
C ASP A 75 14.01 -7.19 -13.61
N ARG A 76 12.76 -6.99 -14.03
CA ARG A 76 12.40 -6.01 -15.04
C ARG A 76 12.75 -4.57 -14.63
N LEU A 77 12.44 -4.19 -13.38
CA LEU A 77 12.71 -2.84 -12.89
C LEU A 77 14.20 -2.58 -12.69
N VAL A 78 14.94 -3.56 -12.15
CA VAL A 78 16.39 -3.46 -12.01
C VAL A 78 17.07 -3.40 -13.38
N ALA A 79 16.64 -4.19 -14.36
CA ALA A 79 17.16 -4.11 -15.73
C ALA A 79 16.86 -2.76 -16.40
N ALA A 80 15.67 -2.18 -16.18
CA ALA A 80 15.25 -0.94 -16.83
C ALA A 80 15.83 0.31 -16.16
N TRP A 81 16.01 0.31 -14.83
CA TRP A 81 16.33 1.50 -14.04
C TRP A 81 17.63 1.40 -13.25
N GLY A 82 18.22 0.21 -13.15
CA GLY A 82 19.44 -0.05 -12.40
C GLY A 82 19.23 -0.20 -10.90
N ARG A 83 18.08 0.25 -10.35
CA ARG A 83 17.77 0.26 -8.93
C ARG A 83 16.26 0.34 -8.65
N ILE A 84 15.90 0.05 -7.41
CA ILE A 84 14.57 0.29 -6.84
C ILE A 84 14.82 0.95 -5.47
N ASP A 85 14.11 2.05 -5.17
CA ASP A 85 14.30 2.80 -3.92
C ASP A 85 13.08 2.68 -3.00
N ILE A 86 11.89 2.61 -3.58
CA ILE A 86 10.63 2.66 -2.86
C ILE A 86 9.73 1.51 -3.30
N VAL A 87 9.19 0.77 -2.34
CA VAL A 87 8.19 -0.27 -2.60
C VAL A 87 6.96 -0.01 -1.75
N VAL A 88 5.80 0.18 -2.40
CA VAL A 88 4.53 0.39 -1.71
C VAL A 88 3.62 -0.81 -1.94
N ASN A 89 3.37 -1.56 -0.87
CA ASN A 89 2.46 -2.68 -0.84
C ASN A 89 1.05 -2.17 -0.53
N ASN A 90 0.33 -1.76 -1.59
CA ASN A 90 -1.01 -1.20 -1.48
C ASN A 90 -2.10 -2.18 -1.94
N ALA A 91 -1.82 -3.12 -2.83
CA ALA A 91 -2.81 -4.09 -3.30
C ALA A 91 -3.56 -4.72 -2.12
N GLY A 92 -4.89 -4.79 -2.23
CA GLY A 92 -5.73 -5.31 -1.17
C GLY A 92 -7.11 -5.70 -1.69
N TRP A 93 -7.71 -6.66 -1.01
CA TRP A 93 -9.08 -7.12 -1.27
C TRP A 93 -9.83 -7.26 0.05
N ALA A 94 -10.96 -6.56 0.16
CA ALA A 94 -11.81 -6.52 1.34
C ALA A 94 -13.24 -6.93 0.94
N PRO A 95 -13.57 -8.21 0.90
CA PRO A 95 -14.95 -8.66 0.68
C PRO A 95 -15.84 -8.30 1.87
N LEU A 96 -17.13 -8.15 1.60
CA LEU A 96 -18.17 -7.88 2.61
C LEU A 96 -19.00 -9.14 2.88
N THR A 97 -18.45 -10.31 2.68
CA THR A 97 -19.10 -11.60 2.85
C THR A 97 -19.50 -11.81 4.32
N PRO A 98 -20.77 -12.13 4.61
CA PRO A 98 -21.20 -12.46 5.97
C PRO A 98 -20.39 -13.62 6.53
N VAL A 99 -20.04 -13.57 7.82
CA VAL A 99 -19.14 -14.55 8.46
C VAL A 99 -19.52 -16.01 8.21
N ALA A 100 -20.82 -16.31 8.29
CA ALA A 100 -21.33 -17.67 8.06
C ALA A 100 -21.21 -18.15 6.60
N ALA A 101 -20.97 -17.24 5.65
CA ALA A 101 -20.83 -17.56 4.22
C ALA A 101 -19.38 -17.52 3.74
N ILE A 102 -18.41 -17.17 4.58
CA ILE A 102 -17.00 -17.17 4.23
C ILE A 102 -16.55 -18.62 4.00
N THR A 103 -16.07 -18.89 2.79
CA THR A 103 -15.48 -20.19 2.46
C THR A 103 -14.00 -20.24 2.82
N ALA A 104 -13.44 -21.45 2.97
CA ALA A 104 -12.00 -21.62 3.15
C ALA A 104 -11.20 -21.01 1.99
N ALA A 105 -11.66 -21.16 0.76
CA ALA A 105 -11.01 -20.58 -0.41
C ALA A 105 -10.99 -19.04 -0.37
N GLU A 106 -12.12 -18.38 0.01
CA GLU A 106 -12.14 -16.93 0.19
C GLU A 106 -11.22 -16.49 1.31
N PHE A 107 -11.20 -17.23 2.43
CA PHE A 107 -10.29 -16.96 3.55
C PHE A 107 -8.83 -16.98 3.09
N ASP A 108 -8.42 -18.03 2.38
CA ASP A 108 -7.06 -18.21 1.88
C ASP A 108 -6.68 -17.12 0.86
N ASP A 109 -7.58 -16.76 -0.04
CA ASP A 109 -7.35 -15.70 -1.02
C ASP A 109 -7.21 -14.32 -0.34
N VAL A 110 -8.04 -14.01 0.65
CA VAL A 110 -7.94 -12.75 1.41
C VAL A 110 -6.62 -12.66 2.16
N VAL A 111 -6.18 -13.74 2.80
CA VAL A 111 -4.88 -13.82 3.47
C VAL A 111 -3.74 -13.70 2.45
N ALA A 112 -3.85 -14.36 1.29
CA ALA A 112 -2.85 -14.30 0.24
C ALA A 112 -2.65 -12.88 -0.29
N VAL A 113 -3.76 -12.15 -0.55
CA VAL A 113 -3.71 -10.79 -1.10
C VAL A 113 -3.26 -9.77 -0.05
N ASN A 114 -3.72 -9.85 1.21
CA ASN A 114 -3.55 -8.77 2.18
C ASN A 114 -2.39 -8.96 3.17
N MET A 115 -1.89 -10.20 3.34
CA MET A 115 -0.82 -10.51 4.29
C MET A 115 0.36 -11.20 3.61
N ARG A 116 0.13 -12.36 2.94
CA ARG A 116 1.21 -13.10 2.30
C ARG A 116 1.92 -12.27 1.23
N SER A 117 1.20 -11.43 0.49
CA SER A 117 1.77 -10.52 -0.50
C SER A 117 2.80 -9.55 0.11
N VAL A 118 2.52 -9.01 1.30
CA VAL A 118 3.45 -8.15 2.04
C VAL A 118 4.72 -8.91 2.41
N PHE A 119 4.58 -10.15 2.91
CA PHE A 119 5.71 -11.01 3.20
C PHE A 119 6.54 -11.27 1.94
N SER A 120 5.92 -11.71 0.83
CA SER A 120 6.59 -12.02 -0.44
C SER A 120 7.29 -10.79 -1.02
N SER A 121 6.65 -9.63 -1.00
CA SER A 121 7.26 -8.37 -1.43
C SER A 121 8.51 -8.03 -0.60
N CYS A 122 8.41 -8.10 0.73
CA CYS A 122 9.56 -7.85 1.60
C CYS A 122 10.69 -8.87 1.37
N GLN A 123 10.34 -10.14 1.14
CA GLN A 123 11.31 -11.19 0.85
C GLN A 123 12.05 -10.97 -0.48
N VAL A 124 11.34 -10.50 -1.52
CA VAL A 124 11.91 -10.31 -2.86
C VAL A 124 12.68 -9.00 -2.97
N PHE A 125 12.15 -7.90 -2.44
CA PHE A 125 12.76 -6.57 -2.58
C PHE A 125 13.74 -6.23 -1.44
N GLY A 126 13.55 -6.80 -0.25
CA GLY A 126 14.41 -6.54 0.90
C GLY A 126 15.91 -6.72 0.60
N PRO A 127 16.35 -7.85 0.02
CA PRO A 127 17.76 -8.05 -0.34
C PRO A 127 18.31 -7.01 -1.33
N VAL A 128 17.50 -6.55 -2.29
CA VAL A 128 17.90 -5.51 -3.26
C VAL A 128 18.14 -4.19 -2.54
N LEU A 129 17.18 -3.76 -1.72
CA LEU A 129 17.27 -2.53 -0.95
C LEU A 129 18.43 -2.58 0.05
N GLN A 130 18.62 -3.72 0.71
CA GLN A 130 19.76 -3.96 1.62
C GLN A 130 21.10 -3.82 0.89
N ALA A 131 21.26 -4.43 -0.27
CA ALA A 131 22.49 -4.34 -1.06
C ALA A 131 22.79 -2.90 -1.52
N GLN A 132 21.75 -2.07 -1.72
CA GLN A 132 21.88 -0.64 -2.06
C GLN A 132 22.24 0.23 -0.86
N GLY A 133 22.11 -0.27 0.39
CA GLY A 133 22.29 0.52 1.62
C GLY A 133 21.22 1.58 1.83
N HIS A 134 20.12 1.56 1.07
CA HIS A 134 19.02 2.49 1.12
C HIS A 134 17.74 1.87 0.58
N GLY A 135 16.63 2.14 1.24
CA GLY A 135 15.31 1.73 0.75
C GLY A 135 14.17 2.19 1.64
N ARG A 136 12.98 2.25 1.07
CA ARG A 136 11.74 2.60 1.75
C ARG A 136 10.66 1.60 1.36
N MET A 137 10.12 0.90 2.34
CA MET A 137 8.95 0.03 2.12
C MET A 137 7.78 0.56 2.92
N VAL A 138 6.63 0.74 2.28
CA VAL A 138 5.41 1.22 2.94
C VAL A 138 4.27 0.25 2.67
N ASN A 139 3.67 -0.26 3.74
CA ASN A 139 2.56 -1.20 3.68
C ASN A 139 1.22 -0.48 3.96
N VAL A 140 0.28 -0.56 3.03
CA VAL A 140 -1.07 -0.07 3.23
C VAL A 140 -1.87 -1.14 3.98
N THR A 141 -1.99 -0.96 5.29
CA THR A 141 -2.73 -1.85 6.17
C THR A 141 -4.19 -1.41 6.32
N SER A 142 -4.76 -1.37 7.49
CA SER A 142 -6.12 -0.89 7.74
C SER A 142 -6.36 -0.69 9.22
N LEU A 143 -7.25 0.25 9.57
CA LEU A 143 -7.87 0.34 10.88
C LEU A 143 -8.44 -1.01 11.35
N ALA A 144 -9.01 -1.80 10.44
CA ALA A 144 -9.56 -3.12 10.75
C ALA A 144 -8.50 -4.07 11.34
N GLY A 145 -7.23 -3.95 10.93
CA GLY A 145 -6.12 -4.73 11.50
C GLY A 145 -5.73 -4.33 12.92
N GLN A 146 -6.27 -3.24 13.43
CA GLN A 146 -5.98 -2.74 14.79
C GLN A 146 -7.14 -2.97 15.76
N ASN A 147 -8.39 -2.79 15.29
CA ASN A 147 -9.58 -2.86 16.14
C ASN A 147 -10.48 -4.09 15.86
N GLY A 148 -10.02 -5.01 15.02
CA GLY A 148 -10.75 -6.22 14.64
C GLY A 148 -11.81 -5.99 13.55
N GLY A 149 -12.04 -4.74 13.14
CA GLY A 149 -13.02 -4.37 12.11
C GLY A 149 -14.47 -4.48 12.60
N THR A 150 -15.29 -3.52 12.26
CA THR A 150 -16.74 -3.57 12.55
C THR A 150 -17.58 -3.67 11.27
N VAL A 151 -17.01 -3.29 10.14
CA VAL A 151 -17.61 -3.38 8.80
C VAL A 151 -16.86 -4.38 7.92
N ALA A 152 -15.55 -4.51 8.13
CA ALA A 152 -14.72 -5.45 7.41
C ALA A 152 -14.89 -6.89 7.94
N ALA A 153 -14.85 -7.86 7.05
CA ALA A 153 -14.89 -9.26 7.41
C ALA A 153 -13.66 -9.70 8.23
N PRO A 154 -13.78 -10.70 9.14
CA PRO A 154 -12.75 -11.05 10.13
C PRO A 154 -11.45 -11.53 9.50
N HIS A 155 -11.47 -12.25 8.39
CA HIS A 155 -10.27 -12.71 7.68
C HIS A 155 -9.46 -11.54 7.07
N TYR A 156 -10.14 -10.48 6.62
CA TYR A 156 -9.48 -9.25 6.21
C TYR A 156 -8.82 -8.54 7.40
N ALA A 157 -9.54 -8.40 8.51
CA ALA A 157 -9.00 -7.78 9.72
C ALA A 157 -7.76 -8.55 10.24
N ALA A 158 -7.84 -9.88 10.31
CA ALA A 158 -6.72 -10.74 10.70
C ALA A 158 -5.52 -10.60 9.74
N ALA A 159 -5.76 -10.59 8.43
CA ALA A 159 -4.71 -10.42 7.43
C ALA A 159 -4.02 -9.04 7.54
N LYS A 160 -4.79 -7.96 7.77
CA LYS A 160 -4.22 -6.62 7.98
C LYS A 160 -3.48 -6.48 9.31
N ALA A 161 -3.92 -7.17 10.37
CA ALA A 161 -3.15 -7.28 11.62
C ALA A 161 -1.82 -8.01 11.39
N GLY A 162 -1.83 -9.12 10.65
CA GLY A 162 -0.62 -9.82 10.23
C GLY A 162 0.34 -8.93 9.44
N ALA A 163 -0.17 -8.11 8.51
CA ALA A 163 0.63 -7.16 7.75
C ALA A 163 1.30 -6.09 8.64
N ILE A 164 0.62 -5.64 9.70
CA ILE A 164 1.20 -4.73 10.71
C ILE A 164 2.36 -5.43 11.44
N MET A 165 2.22 -6.70 11.81
CA MET A 165 3.29 -7.44 12.47
C MET A 165 4.46 -7.73 11.53
N LEU A 166 4.20 -8.07 10.26
CA LEU A 166 5.23 -8.22 9.24
C LEU A 166 6.01 -6.91 9.03
N THR A 167 5.33 -5.76 9.05
CA THR A 167 5.98 -4.45 8.99
C THR A 167 7.02 -4.30 10.10
N LYS A 168 6.68 -4.62 11.35
CA LYS A 168 7.60 -4.54 12.50
C LYS A 168 8.77 -5.50 12.37
N TYR A 169 8.51 -6.73 11.95
CA TYR A 169 9.56 -7.74 11.78
C TYR A 169 10.59 -7.31 10.74
N PHE A 170 10.12 -6.95 9.53
CA PHE A 170 11.02 -6.54 8.45
C PHE A 170 11.70 -5.19 8.73
N ALA A 171 11.06 -4.31 9.48
CA ALA A 171 11.68 -3.06 9.92
C ALA A 171 12.93 -3.31 10.77
N GLN A 172 12.84 -4.21 11.76
CA GLN A 172 14.00 -4.55 12.59
C GLN A 172 15.09 -5.27 11.78
N LEU A 173 14.70 -6.15 10.86
CA LEU A 173 15.64 -6.89 10.03
C LEU A 173 16.43 -5.98 9.08
N LEU A 174 15.78 -5.00 8.47
CA LEU A 174 16.33 -4.21 7.38
C LEU A 174 16.90 -2.84 7.81
N ALA A 175 16.50 -2.32 8.98
CA ALA A 175 16.97 -1.02 9.46
C ALA A 175 18.51 -0.90 9.59
N PRO A 176 19.26 -1.94 10.07
CA PRO A 176 20.72 -1.87 10.10
C PRO A 176 21.38 -1.65 8.74
N HIS A 177 20.62 -1.87 7.65
CA HIS A 177 21.09 -1.73 6.27
C HIS A 177 20.55 -0.45 5.58
N GLY A 178 20.07 0.53 6.35
CA GLY A 178 19.56 1.80 5.81
C GLY A 178 18.17 1.72 5.16
N VAL A 179 17.45 0.62 5.36
CA VAL A 179 16.10 0.40 4.79
C VAL A 179 15.05 0.54 5.89
N THR A 180 14.07 1.42 5.66
CA THR A 180 12.92 1.52 6.58
C THR A 180 11.70 0.77 6.04
N VAL A 181 10.98 0.11 6.92
CA VAL A 181 9.70 -0.53 6.63
C VAL A 181 8.66 0.02 7.58
N ASN A 182 7.61 0.65 7.04
CA ASN A 182 6.55 1.28 7.81
C ASN A 182 5.18 0.94 7.22
N ALA A 183 4.13 1.33 7.92
CA ALA A 183 2.75 1.13 7.47
C ALA A 183 1.92 2.40 7.65
N ILE A 184 0.85 2.49 6.87
CA ILE A 184 -0.30 3.33 7.16
C ILE A 184 -1.50 2.44 7.48
N ALA A 185 -2.40 2.90 8.35
CA ALA A 185 -3.63 2.21 8.70
C ALA A 185 -4.85 3.09 8.37
N PRO A 186 -5.31 3.08 7.10
CA PRO A 186 -6.49 3.84 6.69
C PRO A 186 -7.76 3.41 7.41
N GLY A 187 -8.58 4.39 7.77
CA GLY A 187 -10.00 4.24 8.07
C GLY A 187 -10.87 4.30 6.80
N PRO A 188 -12.13 4.76 6.90
CA PRO A 188 -13.01 4.93 5.76
C PRO A 188 -12.43 5.92 4.74
N THR A 189 -12.22 5.47 3.50
CA THR A 189 -11.67 6.27 2.41
C THR A 189 -12.70 6.39 1.28
N ALA A 190 -12.79 7.56 0.63
CA ALA A 190 -13.76 7.87 -0.41
C ALA A 190 -13.78 6.85 -1.56
N THR A 191 -12.66 6.20 -1.83
CA THR A 191 -12.55 5.11 -2.83
C THR A 191 -13.47 3.91 -2.53
N ALA A 192 -13.94 3.75 -1.31
CA ALA A 192 -14.87 2.69 -0.92
C ALA A 192 -16.34 3.08 -1.09
N LYS A 193 -16.68 4.40 -1.24
CA LYS A 193 -18.07 4.89 -1.29
C LYS A 193 -18.89 4.23 -2.40
N GLY A 194 -18.32 4.00 -3.57
CA GLY A 194 -19.01 3.36 -4.70
C GLY A 194 -19.47 1.91 -4.47
N ARG A 195 -19.09 1.32 -3.33
CA ARG A 195 -19.48 -0.05 -2.91
C ARG A 195 -20.51 -0.06 -1.78
N LEU A 196 -20.97 1.12 -1.35
CA LEU A 196 -21.86 1.34 -0.20
C LEU A 196 -23.14 2.03 -0.66
N SER A 197 -24.25 1.76 0.04
CA SER A 197 -25.46 2.55 -0.15
C SER A 197 -25.33 3.95 0.48
N PRO A 198 -26.15 4.93 0.06
CA PRO A 198 -26.16 6.28 0.67
C PRO A 198 -26.34 6.25 2.19
N GLU A 199 -27.19 5.35 2.68
CA GLU A 199 -27.46 5.17 4.12
C GLU A 199 -26.23 4.63 4.85
N GLN A 200 -25.52 3.67 4.23
CA GLN A 200 -24.26 3.14 4.77
C GLN A 200 -23.17 4.21 4.80
N VAL A 201 -23.06 5.03 3.76
CA VAL A 201 -22.14 6.18 3.73
C VAL A 201 -22.43 7.12 4.88
N SER A 202 -23.70 7.58 5.02
CA SER A 202 -24.11 8.49 6.09
C SER A 202 -23.87 7.90 7.49
N ALA A 203 -24.17 6.60 7.67
CA ALA A 203 -23.95 5.91 8.95
C ALA A 203 -22.44 5.81 9.31
N ILE A 204 -21.58 5.64 8.33
CA ILE A 204 -20.12 5.64 8.55
C ILE A 204 -19.63 7.05 8.87
N GLU A 205 -20.04 8.07 8.08
CA GLU A 205 -19.65 9.47 8.31
C GLU A 205 -20.05 9.96 9.70
N ALA A 206 -21.24 9.61 10.16
CA ALA A 206 -21.72 9.96 11.51
C ALA A 206 -20.87 9.34 12.64
N ARG A 207 -20.14 8.25 12.38
CA ARG A 207 -19.26 7.60 13.36
C ARG A 207 -17.84 8.14 13.34
N VAL A 208 -17.40 8.72 12.22
CA VAL A 208 -16.07 9.29 12.08
C VAL A 208 -16.02 10.64 12.81
N PRO A 209 -15.18 10.84 13.83
CA PRO A 209 -15.16 12.11 14.57
C PRO A 209 -14.91 13.34 13.69
N ILE A 210 -14.10 13.24 12.64
CA ILE A 210 -13.89 14.35 11.68
C ILE A 210 -15.07 14.52 10.69
N GLY A 211 -16.09 13.65 10.73
CA GLY A 211 -17.36 13.80 10.00
C GLY A 211 -17.33 13.48 8.51
N ARG A 212 -16.30 12.83 8.01
CA ARG A 212 -16.18 12.49 6.57
C ARG A 212 -15.30 11.27 6.31
N PHE A 213 -15.39 10.73 5.11
CA PHE A 213 -14.36 9.83 4.58
C PHE A 213 -13.08 10.61 4.27
N ALA A 214 -11.95 9.93 4.38
CA ALA A 214 -10.69 10.47 3.90
C ALA A 214 -10.61 10.41 2.36
N GLU A 215 -9.88 11.36 1.76
CA GLU A 215 -9.56 11.31 0.34
C GLU A 215 -8.32 10.42 0.10
N ALA A 216 -8.18 9.89 -1.10
CA ALA A 216 -7.03 9.05 -1.45
C ALA A 216 -5.70 9.80 -1.36
N GLU A 217 -5.72 11.09 -1.63
CA GLU A 217 -4.58 12.00 -1.57
C GLU A 217 -4.06 12.18 -0.13
N GLU A 218 -4.93 12.09 0.88
CA GLU A 218 -4.51 12.13 2.29
C GLU A 218 -3.69 10.87 2.66
N MET A 219 -4.06 9.71 2.08
CA MET A 219 -3.27 8.49 2.21
C MET A 219 -1.93 8.61 1.46
N ALA A 220 -1.97 9.19 0.26
CA ALA A 220 -0.78 9.37 -0.57
C ALA A 220 0.24 10.29 0.12
N ALA A 221 -0.19 11.39 0.74
CA ALA A 221 0.68 12.30 1.48
C ALA A 221 1.40 11.60 2.66
N ALA A 222 0.70 10.73 3.40
CA ALA A 222 1.31 9.97 4.49
C ALA A 222 2.32 8.93 3.97
N VAL A 223 2.01 8.25 2.85
CA VAL A 223 2.96 7.33 2.20
C VAL A 223 4.18 8.10 1.70
N ALA A 224 3.99 9.27 1.09
CA ALA A 224 5.10 10.12 0.62
C ALA A 224 6.01 10.56 1.77
N LEU A 225 5.46 10.91 2.94
CA LEU A 225 6.26 11.19 4.13
C LEU A 225 7.14 9.99 4.50
N LEU A 226 6.56 8.80 4.63
CA LEU A 226 7.28 7.58 5.02
C LEU A 226 8.29 7.11 3.95
N ALA A 227 8.03 7.40 2.67
CA ALA A 227 8.89 7.08 1.55
C ALA A 227 10.03 8.09 1.34
N SER A 228 9.92 9.29 1.90
CA SER A 228 10.91 10.36 1.75
C SER A 228 12.10 10.21 2.71
N ASP A 229 13.14 11.00 2.47
CA ASP A 229 14.29 11.08 3.40
C ASP A 229 13.89 11.71 4.76
N ARG A 230 12.83 12.55 4.79
CA ARG A 230 12.26 13.08 6.03
C ARG A 230 11.62 12.01 6.90
N GLY A 231 11.18 10.89 6.29
CA GLY A 231 10.66 9.70 6.97
C GLY A 231 11.73 8.76 7.51
N GLY A 232 13.01 9.07 7.37
CA GLY A 232 14.12 8.15 7.65
C GLY A 232 14.22 7.66 9.11
N PHE A 233 13.58 8.33 10.07
CA PHE A 233 13.56 7.91 11.47
C PHE A 233 12.31 7.12 11.89
N PHE A 234 11.34 6.96 10.97
CA PHE A 234 10.25 6.01 11.17
C PHE A 234 10.72 4.61 10.82
N VAL A 235 10.70 3.69 11.78
CA VAL A 235 11.09 2.29 11.61
C VAL A 235 10.08 1.41 12.33
N GLY A 236 9.32 0.62 11.59
CA GLY A 236 8.26 -0.25 12.12
C GLY A 236 7.01 0.51 12.59
N ALA A 237 6.89 1.78 12.24
CA ALA A 237 5.74 2.60 12.61
C ALA A 237 4.50 2.22 11.79
N THR A 238 3.33 2.42 12.40
CA THR A 238 2.04 2.41 11.70
C THR A 238 1.37 3.75 11.96
N LEU A 239 1.21 4.56 10.91
CA LEU A 239 0.49 5.83 11.00
C LEU A 239 -1.02 5.60 10.89
N ASP A 240 -1.76 6.05 11.89
CA ASP A 240 -3.21 5.92 11.94
C ASP A 240 -3.86 7.07 11.17
N LEU A 241 -4.59 6.74 10.09
CA LEU A 241 -5.26 7.68 9.20
C LEU A 241 -6.76 7.37 9.18
N ASN A 242 -7.42 7.52 10.34
CA ASN A 242 -8.77 7.01 10.56
C ASN A 242 -9.80 8.05 10.99
N GLY A 243 -9.45 9.35 10.97
CA GLY A 243 -10.37 10.44 11.32
C GLY A 243 -10.83 10.44 12.78
N GLY A 244 -10.06 9.79 13.68
CA GLY A 244 -10.37 9.69 15.11
C GLY A 244 -11.22 8.47 15.48
N LEU A 245 -11.53 7.56 14.54
CA LEU A 245 -12.30 6.34 14.83
C LEU A 245 -11.62 5.39 15.81
N TYR A 246 -10.30 5.49 15.91
CA TYR A 246 -9.49 4.71 16.83
C TYR A 246 -8.29 5.53 17.29
N VAL A 247 -8.15 5.68 18.60
CA VAL A 247 -7.05 6.40 19.25
C VAL A 247 -6.34 5.41 20.17
N ARG A 248 -5.02 5.33 20.09
CA ARG A 248 -4.16 4.46 20.88
C ARG A 248 -3.42 5.27 21.93
#